data_112ebe90f2ec94e66aac93732f5abb44
#
_entry.id   112ebe90f2ec94e66aac93732f5abb44
#
_cell.length_a   1.000
_cell.length_b   1.000
_cell.length_c   1.000
_cell.angle_alpha   90.00
_cell.angle_beta   90.00
_cell.angle_gamma   90.00
#
_symmetry.space_group_name_H-M   'P 1'
#
loop_
_entity.id
_entity.type
_entity.pdbx_description
1 polymer ?
#
loop_
_entity_poly.entity_id
_entity_poly.type
_entity_poly.pdbx_seq_one_letter_code
_entity_poly.pdbx_strand_id
1 'polypeptide(L)'
;FEGFRTSHELNVLEMLSDDDIRHFITDDLVHAHRERALSPAHPFIRGTAQNPDTHFQAREAANKYYEKVPSIVQSLMDEFAQVVGRQYHLVEYHGDPEATEVIVCMGSGARTIEHTIDHFNARGHKLGLVELHLFRPFPTAEVVKAIPETARTVAVLDRTKEPGSNGEPLFLDVLAALSEAHSRGTRNSMPIVSGGRYGISSKEFTPGMVAGIVAELELESPRPRFTIGIDDDVTGISLPWEPLDIEDPTTIRAVFYGMGSDGTVGANKNTIKILGSDPNTYAQGYFVYDSKKSGSKTTSHLRFGPKPIEAPYLVLSLIH
;
A
#
# COMPACT_ATOMS: atom_id res chain seq x y z
N PHE A 1 4.27 -6.61 -2.61
CA PHE A 1 4.23 -6.92 -1.17
C PHE A 1 4.94 -5.83 -0.38
N GLU A 2 4.30 -5.33 0.65
CA GLU A 2 4.84 -4.33 1.54
C GLU A 2 4.59 -4.78 2.99
N GLY A 3 5.64 -5.23 3.68
CA GLY A 3 5.56 -5.76 5.04
C GLY A 3 5.90 -4.76 6.14
N PHE A 4 6.10 -3.53 5.76
CA PHE A 4 6.64 -2.49 6.60
C PHE A 4 5.83 -2.22 7.89
N ARG A 5 4.52 -2.08 7.74
CA ARG A 5 3.62 -1.86 8.87
C ARG A 5 3.22 -3.18 9.54
N THR A 6 2.87 -4.17 8.74
CA THR A 6 2.35 -5.45 9.23
C THR A 6 3.34 -6.26 10.05
N SER A 7 4.66 -6.04 9.90
CA SER A 7 5.68 -6.73 10.68
C SER A 7 5.68 -6.37 12.19
N HIS A 8 5.08 -5.23 12.56
CA HIS A 8 5.07 -4.72 13.94
C HIS A 8 3.65 -4.55 14.49
N GLU A 9 2.66 -5.10 13.79
CA GLU A 9 1.25 -5.06 14.16
C GLU A 9 0.77 -6.41 14.71
N LEU A 10 -0.13 -6.38 15.67
CA LEU A 10 -1.02 -7.46 16.05
C LEU A 10 -2.44 -7.03 15.77
N ASN A 11 -3.16 -7.83 14.99
CA ASN A 11 -4.55 -7.59 14.63
C ASN A 11 -5.30 -8.91 14.51
N VAL A 12 -6.61 -8.86 14.35
CA VAL A 12 -7.43 -10.02 14.01
C VAL A 12 -7.19 -10.35 12.54
N LEU A 13 -6.86 -11.62 12.27
CA LEU A 13 -6.63 -12.13 10.93
C LEU A 13 -7.56 -13.30 10.64
N GLU A 14 -8.16 -13.30 9.47
CA GLU A 14 -8.84 -14.46 8.94
C GLU A 14 -7.82 -15.36 8.23
N MET A 15 -7.56 -16.52 8.83
CA MET A 15 -6.58 -17.48 8.30
C MET A 15 -7.21 -18.36 7.24
N LEU A 16 -6.43 -18.65 6.20
CA LEU A 16 -6.80 -19.69 5.23
C LEU A 16 -6.66 -21.07 5.87
N SER A 17 -7.55 -21.99 5.51
CA SER A 17 -7.40 -23.39 5.87
C SER A 17 -6.32 -24.08 5.00
N ASP A 18 -5.81 -25.22 5.46
CA ASP A 18 -4.89 -26.05 4.65
C ASP A 18 -5.55 -26.52 3.34
N ASP A 19 -6.87 -26.71 3.35
CA ASP A 19 -7.60 -27.14 2.15
C ASP A 19 -7.74 -26.00 1.15
N ASP A 20 -7.97 -24.75 1.59
CA ASP A 20 -7.93 -23.57 0.73
C ASP A 20 -6.54 -23.42 0.06
N ILE A 21 -5.48 -23.62 0.84
CA ILE A 21 -4.10 -23.53 0.31
C ILE A 21 -3.84 -24.65 -0.71
N ARG A 22 -4.28 -25.90 -0.43
CA ARG A 22 -4.13 -27.03 -1.37
C ARG A 22 -4.93 -26.88 -2.65
N HIS A 23 -6.03 -26.13 -2.62
CA HIS A 23 -6.78 -25.83 -3.81
C HIS A 23 -5.94 -25.07 -4.85
N PHE A 24 -5.15 -24.09 -4.40
CA PHE A 24 -4.30 -23.28 -5.29
C PHE A 24 -2.91 -23.87 -5.53
N ILE A 25 -2.37 -24.59 -4.55
CA ILE A 25 -1.01 -25.16 -4.59
C ILE A 25 -1.09 -26.67 -4.47
N THR A 26 -1.34 -27.31 -5.63
CA THR A 26 -1.43 -28.78 -5.71
C THR A 26 -0.06 -29.43 -5.60
N ASP A 27 -0.04 -30.71 -5.21
CA ASP A 27 1.21 -31.48 -5.14
C ASP A 27 1.94 -31.56 -6.50
N ASP A 28 1.21 -31.60 -7.60
CA ASP A 28 1.77 -31.59 -8.95
C ASP A 28 2.55 -30.31 -9.24
N LEU A 29 2.02 -29.14 -8.83
CA LEU A 29 2.73 -27.86 -8.94
C LEU A 29 3.99 -27.83 -8.09
N VAL A 30 3.93 -28.40 -6.87
CA VAL A 30 5.08 -28.52 -5.96
C VAL A 30 6.15 -29.43 -6.59
N HIS A 31 5.76 -30.60 -7.12
CA HIS A 31 6.68 -31.51 -7.79
C HIS A 31 7.32 -30.87 -9.01
N ALA A 32 6.52 -30.26 -9.90
CA ALA A 32 7.02 -29.55 -11.08
C ALA A 32 7.99 -28.40 -10.71
N HIS A 33 7.75 -27.70 -9.60
CA HIS A 33 8.69 -26.69 -9.09
C HIS A 33 10.01 -27.33 -8.62
N ARG A 34 9.95 -28.42 -7.87
CA ARG A 34 11.14 -29.13 -7.35
C ARG A 34 11.98 -29.75 -8.47
N GLU A 35 11.34 -30.26 -9.53
CA GLU A 35 12.04 -30.80 -10.71
C GLU A 35 12.87 -29.74 -11.44
N ARG A 36 12.48 -28.47 -11.35
CA ARG A 36 13.25 -27.34 -11.91
C ARG A 36 14.40 -26.88 -11.01
N ALA A 37 14.54 -27.44 -9.81
CA ALA A 37 15.64 -27.10 -8.92
C ALA A 37 16.97 -27.62 -9.46
N LEU A 38 18.07 -26.92 -9.14
CA LEU A 38 19.42 -27.40 -9.45
C LEU A 38 19.71 -28.69 -8.65
N SER A 39 20.03 -29.77 -9.35
CA SER A 39 20.35 -31.04 -8.78
C SER A 39 21.48 -31.70 -9.55
N PRO A 40 22.42 -32.41 -8.90
CA PRO A 40 23.44 -33.23 -9.60
C PRO A 40 22.84 -34.28 -10.54
N ALA A 41 21.64 -34.79 -10.23
CA ALA A 41 20.95 -35.78 -11.07
C ALA A 41 20.29 -35.12 -12.31
N HIS A 42 19.96 -33.82 -12.23
CA HIS A 42 19.37 -33.04 -13.31
C HIS A 42 20.12 -31.72 -13.48
N PRO A 43 21.36 -31.76 -14.02
CA PRO A 43 22.14 -30.53 -14.19
C PRO A 43 21.49 -29.60 -15.25
N PHE A 44 21.39 -28.36 -14.90
CA PHE A 44 20.84 -27.33 -15.80
C PHE A 44 21.71 -26.08 -15.74
N ILE A 45 22.10 -25.57 -16.92
CA ILE A 45 22.89 -24.35 -17.01
C ILE A 45 21.95 -23.15 -16.95
N ARG A 46 22.18 -22.27 -15.96
CA ARG A 46 21.48 -20.99 -15.81
C ARG A 46 22.49 -19.87 -15.75
N GLY A 47 22.15 -18.71 -16.35
CA GLY A 47 23.01 -17.56 -16.29
C GLY A 47 24.27 -17.64 -17.16
N THR A 48 24.15 -18.14 -18.37
CA THR A 48 25.25 -18.10 -19.35
C THR A 48 25.42 -16.69 -19.93
N ALA A 49 26.66 -16.34 -20.34
CA ALA A 49 26.91 -15.16 -21.17
C ALA A 49 26.20 -15.31 -22.52
N GLN A 50 25.59 -14.22 -22.95
CA GLN A 50 24.94 -14.11 -24.25
C GLN A 50 25.62 -13.02 -25.08
N ASN A 51 25.89 -13.30 -26.32
CA ASN A 51 26.47 -12.33 -27.26
C ASN A 51 25.42 -11.27 -27.65
N PRO A 52 25.85 -10.10 -28.17
CA PRO A 52 24.95 -9.01 -28.56
C PRO A 52 23.86 -9.40 -29.57
N ASP A 53 24.17 -10.33 -30.45
CA ASP A 53 23.27 -10.86 -31.50
C ASP A 53 22.15 -11.75 -30.94
N THR A 54 22.28 -12.28 -29.72
CA THR A 54 21.28 -13.16 -29.09
C THR A 54 20.62 -12.53 -27.87
N HIS A 55 21.33 -11.71 -27.10
CA HIS A 55 20.84 -11.17 -25.82
C HIS A 55 19.61 -10.29 -25.99
N PHE A 56 19.61 -9.39 -26.96
CA PHE A 56 18.50 -8.47 -27.20
C PHE A 56 17.23 -9.22 -27.57
N GLN A 57 17.30 -10.15 -28.54
CA GLN A 57 16.15 -10.98 -28.91
C GLN A 57 15.64 -11.82 -27.74
N ALA A 58 16.53 -12.37 -26.92
CA ALA A 58 16.14 -13.16 -25.74
C ALA A 58 15.39 -12.29 -24.71
N ARG A 59 15.81 -11.03 -24.52
CA ARG A 59 15.12 -10.08 -23.63
C ARG A 59 13.75 -9.72 -24.15
N GLU A 60 13.61 -9.41 -25.45
CA GLU A 60 12.33 -9.08 -26.08
C GLU A 60 11.38 -10.29 -26.13
N ALA A 61 11.89 -11.50 -26.38
CA ALA A 61 11.09 -12.71 -26.40
C ALA A 61 10.40 -13.03 -25.06
N ALA A 62 10.88 -12.46 -23.96
CA ALA A 62 10.25 -12.60 -22.65
C ALA A 62 8.93 -11.83 -22.51
N ASN A 63 8.72 -10.77 -23.31
CA ASN A 63 7.55 -9.89 -23.20
C ASN A 63 6.23 -10.66 -23.34
N LYS A 64 6.16 -11.63 -24.26
CA LYS A 64 4.97 -12.47 -24.46
C LYS A 64 4.52 -13.25 -23.21
N TYR A 65 5.42 -13.48 -22.27
CA TYR A 65 5.07 -14.11 -20.98
C TYR A 65 4.55 -13.07 -19.99
N TYR A 66 5.21 -11.90 -19.93
CA TYR A 66 4.76 -10.81 -19.05
C TYR A 66 3.37 -10.28 -19.45
N GLU A 67 3.05 -10.20 -20.73
CA GLU A 67 1.75 -9.77 -21.26
C GLU A 67 0.58 -10.63 -20.74
N LYS A 68 0.83 -11.90 -20.40
CA LYS A 68 -0.19 -12.82 -19.89
C LYS A 68 -0.39 -12.71 -18.36
N VAL A 69 0.57 -12.16 -17.64
CA VAL A 69 0.54 -12.16 -16.16
C VAL A 69 -0.67 -11.42 -15.60
N PRO A 70 -1.09 -10.23 -16.10
CA PRO A 70 -2.25 -9.55 -15.53
C PRO A 70 -3.52 -10.40 -15.57
N SER A 71 -3.83 -11.01 -16.72
CA SER A 71 -5.02 -11.85 -16.85
C SER A 71 -4.96 -13.12 -15.99
N ILE A 72 -3.78 -13.72 -15.84
CA ILE A 72 -3.59 -14.90 -14.96
C ILE A 72 -3.80 -14.50 -13.51
N VAL A 73 -3.21 -13.37 -13.07
CA VAL A 73 -3.35 -12.91 -11.69
C VAL A 73 -4.80 -12.55 -11.39
N GLN A 74 -5.51 -11.86 -12.30
CA GLN A 74 -6.93 -11.55 -12.09
C GLN A 74 -7.78 -12.82 -12.01
N SER A 75 -7.54 -13.80 -12.90
CA SER A 75 -8.27 -15.08 -12.82
C SER A 75 -8.05 -15.81 -11.49
N LEU A 76 -6.83 -15.77 -10.94
CA LEU A 76 -6.54 -16.35 -9.62
C LEU A 76 -7.20 -15.56 -8.48
N MET A 77 -7.30 -14.24 -8.58
CA MET A 77 -8.02 -13.41 -7.62
C MET A 77 -9.53 -13.72 -7.66
N ASP A 78 -10.09 -13.93 -8.84
CA ASP A 78 -11.51 -14.29 -9.02
C ASP A 78 -11.80 -15.71 -8.48
N GLU A 79 -10.91 -16.66 -8.72
CA GLU A 79 -10.97 -18.00 -8.14
C GLU A 79 -10.83 -17.96 -6.62
N PHE A 80 -9.93 -17.13 -6.10
CA PHE A 80 -9.77 -16.91 -4.66
C PHE A 80 -11.07 -16.39 -4.02
N ALA A 81 -11.76 -15.47 -4.69
CA ALA A 81 -13.06 -14.99 -4.21
C ALA A 81 -14.11 -16.11 -4.14
N GLN A 82 -14.09 -17.04 -5.09
CA GLN A 82 -15.04 -18.19 -5.08
C GLN A 82 -14.75 -19.17 -3.93
N VAL A 83 -13.46 -19.38 -3.59
CA VAL A 83 -13.05 -20.33 -2.55
C VAL A 83 -13.15 -19.72 -1.16
N VAL A 84 -12.68 -18.48 -0.99
CA VAL A 84 -12.47 -17.84 0.31
C VAL A 84 -13.50 -16.74 0.62
N GLY A 85 -14.23 -16.25 -0.40
CA GLY A 85 -15.23 -15.19 -0.25
C GLY A 85 -14.65 -13.77 -0.25
N ARG A 86 -13.34 -13.59 -0.51
CA ARG A 86 -12.68 -12.28 -0.57
C ARG A 86 -12.26 -11.95 -1.98
N GLN A 87 -12.90 -10.95 -2.60
CA GLN A 87 -12.56 -10.49 -3.95
C GLN A 87 -11.43 -9.47 -3.90
N TYR A 88 -10.48 -9.62 -4.82
CA TYR A 88 -9.42 -8.66 -5.10
C TYR A 88 -9.32 -8.40 -6.59
N HIS A 89 -8.84 -7.21 -6.97
CA HIS A 89 -8.57 -6.83 -8.35
C HIS A 89 -7.13 -6.34 -8.50
N LEU A 90 -6.62 -6.33 -9.75
CA LEU A 90 -5.27 -5.81 -10.04
C LEU A 90 -5.13 -4.34 -9.63
N VAL A 91 -6.22 -3.59 -9.78
CA VAL A 91 -6.38 -2.19 -9.41
C VAL A 91 -7.76 -2.02 -8.81
N GLU A 92 -7.86 -1.42 -7.66
CA GLU A 92 -9.12 -1.11 -7.00
C GLU A 92 -9.35 0.40 -6.94
N TYR A 93 -10.61 0.79 -7.01
CA TYR A 93 -11.06 2.17 -6.85
C TYR A 93 -11.94 2.29 -5.63
N HIS A 94 -11.67 3.29 -4.79
CA HIS A 94 -12.49 3.65 -3.65
C HIS A 94 -12.77 5.16 -3.65
N GLY A 95 -14.01 5.55 -3.30
CA GLY A 95 -14.40 6.96 -3.17
C GLY A 95 -15.53 7.38 -4.11
N ASP A 96 -15.62 8.68 -4.40
CA ASP A 96 -16.68 9.24 -5.25
C ASP A 96 -16.43 8.85 -6.72
N PRO A 97 -17.40 8.28 -7.45
CA PRO A 97 -17.23 7.90 -8.86
C PRO A 97 -17.00 9.10 -9.79
N GLU A 98 -17.33 10.31 -9.34
CA GLU A 98 -17.06 11.56 -10.05
C GLU A 98 -15.96 12.38 -9.38
N ALA A 99 -15.00 11.71 -8.73
CA ALA A 99 -13.91 12.38 -8.03
C ALA A 99 -13.16 13.35 -8.95
N THR A 100 -12.90 14.52 -8.41
CA THR A 100 -12.11 15.58 -9.05
C THR A 100 -10.65 15.56 -8.60
N GLU A 101 -10.40 15.08 -7.41
CA GLU A 101 -9.08 14.87 -6.82
C GLU A 101 -8.90 13.37 -6.54
N VAL A 102 -7.82 12.77 -7.06
CA VAL A 102 -7.56 11.32 -6.93
C VAL A 102 -6.16 11.09 -6.36
N ILE A 103 -6.06 10.17 -5.42
CA ILE A 103 -4.77 9.70 -4.91
C ILE A 103 -4.53 8.29 -5.45
N VAL A 104 -3.35 8.04 -5.98
CA VAL A 104 -2.90 6.72 -6.46
C VAL A 104 -1.80 6.24 -5.55
N CYS A 105 -1.93 5.04 -4.99
CA CYS A 105 -0.88 4.44 -4.19
C CYS A 105 -0.92 2.91 -4.22
N MET A 106 0.01 2.28 -3.51
CA MET A 106 0.06 0.85 -3.27
C MET A 106 0.55 0.56 -1.85
N GLY A 107 0.13 -0.58 -1.31
CA GLY A 107 0.56 -1.05 0.01
C GLY A 107 -0.16 -0.38 1.18
N SER A 108 0.44 -0.40 2.37
CA SER A 108 -0.21 -0.06 3.63
C SER A 108 -0.71 1.38 3.75
N GLY A 109 -0.23 2.30 2.91
CA GLY A 109 -0.73 3.68 2.87
C GLY A 109 -2.17 3.81 2.38
N ALA A 110 -2.64 2.85 1.55
CA ALA A 110 -3.97 2.88 0.97
C ALA A 110 -5.08 2.94 2.03
N ARG A 111 -4.97 2.17 3.10
CA ARG A 111 -5.99 2.17 4.17
C ARG A 111 -6.08 3.49 4.93
N THR A 112 -4.93 4.17 5.15
CA THR A 112 -4.97 5.53 5.73
C THR A 112 -5.69 6.51 4.81
N ILE A 113 -5.44 6.40 3.51
CA ILE A 113 -6.07 7.27 2.49
C ILE A 113 -7.57 6.96 2.42
N GLU A 114 -7.96 5.70 2.29
CA GLU A 114 -9.35 5.24 2.24
C GLU A 114 -10.16 5.79 3.40
N HIS A 115 -9.70 5.55 4.63
CA HIS A 115 -10.36 6.05 5.85
C HIS A 115 -10.49 7.58 5.88
N THR A 116 -9.48 8.28 5.37
CA THR A 116 -9.50 9.75 5.29
C THR A 116 -10.44 10.25 4.19
N ILE A 117 -10.45 9.61 3.03
CA ILE A 117 -11.36 9.94 1.92
C ILE A 117 -12.81 9.76 2.34
N ASP A 118 -13.15 8.69 3.04
CA ASP A 118 -14.51 8.48 3.57
C ASP A 118 -14.93 9.60 4.51
N HIS A 119 -14.02 10.03 5.39
CA HIS A 119 -14.29 11.15 6.27
C HIS A 119 -14.59 12.46 5.52
N PHE A 120 -13.84 12.75 4.45
CA PHE A 120 -14.04 13.97 3.65
C PHE A 120 -15.25 13.85 2.73
N ASN A 121 -15.47 12.72 2.06
CA ASN A 121 -16.62 12.52 1.17
C ASN A 121 -17.94 12.56 1.92
N ALA A 122 -17.99 12.07 3.17
CA ALA A 122 -19.14 12.24 4.06
C ALA A 122 -19.45 13.71 4.37
N ARG A 123 -18.54 14.65 4.06
CA ARG A 123 -18.68 16.11 4.23
C ARG A 123 -18.83 16.86 2.91
N GLY A 124 -19.01 16.13 1.81
CA GLY A 124 -19.31 16.71 0.51
C GLY A 124 -18.12 16.94 -0.43
N HIS A 125 -16.92 16.43 -0.07
CA HIS A 125 -15.81 16.37 -1.03
C HIS A 125 -16.06 15.28 -2.08
N LYS A 126 -15.33 15.34 -3.20
CA LYS A 126 -15.37 14.34 -4.28
C LYS A 126 -13.97 13.76 -4.50
N LEU A 127 -13.52 12.96 -3.55
CA LEU A 127 -12.19 12.37 -3.53
C LEU A 127 -12.23 10.89 -3.95
N GLY A 128 -11.15 10.44 -4.59
CA GLY A 128 -10.98 9.05 -4.98
C GLY A 128 -9.59 8.52 -4.63
N LEU A 129 -9.53 7.21 -4.39
CA LEU A 129 -8.31 6.43 -4.25
C LEU A 129 -8.25 5.37 -5.34
N VAL A 130 -7.11 5.25 -5.99
CA VAL A 130 -6.74 4.11 -6.83
C VAL A 130 -5.64 3.33 -6.12
N GLU A 131 -5.95 2.11 -5.72
CA GLU A 131 -5.00 1.20 -5.09
C GLU A 131 -4.51 0.15 -6.09
N LEU A 132 -3.18 0.00 -6.25
CA LEU A 132 -2.58 -1.01 -7.09
C LEU A 132 -2.17 -2.23 -6.26
N HIS A 133 -2.66 -3.42 -6.66
CA HIS A 133 -2.21 -4.70 -6.14
C HIS A 133 -1.17 -5.37 -7.05
N LEU A 134 -1.25 -5.16 -8.36
CA LEU A 134 -0.23 -5.59 -9.31
C LEU A 134 0.58 -4.40 -9.83
N PHE A 135 1.87 -4.33 -9.48
CA PHE A 135 2.75 -3.25 -9.96
C PHE A 135 3.56 -3.65 -11.20
N ARG A 136 3.95 -4.91 -11.33
CA ARG A 136 4.72 -5.43 -12.47
C ARG A 136 4.21 -6.81 -12.92
N PRO A 137 3.86 -7.01 -14.17
CA PRO A 137 3.76 -6.00 -15.24
C PRO A 137 2.75 -4.91 -14.90
N PHE A 138 2.98 -3.66 -15.36
CA PHE A 138 2.10 -2.55 -15.02
C PHE A 138 0.75 -2.69 -15.73
N PRO A 139 -0.38 -2.71 -15.02
CA PRO A 139 -1.71 -2.91 -15.57
C PRO A 139 -2.27 -1.60 -16.13
N THR A 140 -1.68 -1.10 -17.22
CA THR A 140 -1.96 0.22 -17.81
C THR A 140 -3.44 0.48 -18.05
N ALA A 141 -4.14 -0.49 -18.65
CA ALA A 141 -5.55 -0.35 -19.00
C ALA A 141 -6.44 -0.21 -17.76
N GLU A 142 -6.16 -1.03 -16.74
CA GLU A 142 -6.89 -1.04 -15.47
C GLU A 142 -6.66 0.25 -14.68
N VAL A 143 -5.43 0.76 -14.64
CA VAL A 143 -5.10 2.03 -13.97
C VAL A 143 -5.80 3.20 -14.67
N VAL A 144 -5.73 3.29 -16.00
CA VAL A 144 -6.40 4.35 -16.76
C VAL A 144 -7.91 4.32 -16.57
N LYS A 145 -8.50 3.11 -16.56
CA LYS A 145 -9.94 2.91 -16.33
C LYS A 145 -10.37 3.26 -14.90
N ALA A 146 -9.52 2.99 -13.91
CA ALA A 146 -9.83 3.24 -12.51
C ALA A 146 -9.82 4.73 -12.15
N ILE A 147 -9.07 5.58 -12.87
CA ILE A 147 -9.05 7.02 -12.64
C ILE A 147 -10.24 7.68 -13.34
N PRO A 148 -11.21 8.28 -12.62
CA PRO A 148 -12.37 8.92 -13.23
C PRO A 148 -12.01 9.94 -14.31
N GLU A 149 -12.82 10.05 -15.34
CA GLU A 149 -12.65 11.10 -16.38
C GLU A 149 -12.84 12.52 -15.84
N THR A 150 -13.53 12.66 -14.72
CA THR A 150 -13.73 13.90 -13.98
C THR A 150 -12.52 14.37 -13.19
N ALA A 151 -11.51 13.50 -13.01
CA ALA A 151 -10.30 13.83 -12.24
C ALA A 151 -9.55 15.01 -12.88
N ARG A 152 -9.39 16.10 -12.13
CA ARG A 152 -8.60 17.29 -12.51
C ARG A 152 -7.16 17.16 -12.07
N THR A 153 -6.96 16.62 -10.87
CA THR A 153 -5.65 16.45 -10.24
C THR A 153 -5.48 15.04 -9.70
N VAL A 154 -4.28 14.51 -9.85
CA VAL A 154 -3.92 13.17 -9.39
C VAL A 154 -2.61 13.25 -8.62
N ALA A 155 -2.59 12.85 -7.34
CA ALA A 155 -1.36 12.61 -6.59
C ALA A 155 -0.97 11.15 -6.68
N VAL A 156 0.22 10.86 -7.17
CA VAL A 156 0.76 9.49 -7.15
C VAL A 156 1.80 9.40 -6.03
N LEU A 157 1.55 8.48 -5.09
CA LEU A 157 2.33 8.37 -3.87
C LEU A 157 3.29 7.18 -3.92
N ASP A 158 4.57 7.46 -3.80
CA ASP A 158 5.63 6.47 -3.73
C ASP A 158 6.31 6.49 -2.34
N ARG A 159 6.47 5.30 -1.74
CA ARG A 159 7.24 5.12 -0.49
C ARG A 159 8.71 4.83 -0.80
N THR A 160 9.27 5.57 -1.74
CA THR A 160 10.67 5.47 -2.15
C THR A 160 11.20 6.81 -2.62
N LYS A 161 12.51 6.88 -2.80
CA LYS A 161 13.20 8.03 -3.42
C LYS A 161 14.19 7.50 -4.44
N GLU A 162 14.00 7.89 -5.69
CA GLU A 162 14.92 7.61 -6.79
C GLU A 162 15.87 8.79 -7.00
N PRO A 163 17.10 8.76 -6.47
CA PRO A 163 18.03 9.88 -6.62
C PRO A 163 18.38 10.13 -8.08
N GLY A 164 18.18 11.38 -8.52
CA GLY A 164 18.50 11.81 -9.90
C GLY A 164 17.44 11.46 -10.95
N SER A 165 16.39 10.70 -10.61
CA SER A 165 15.28 10.44 -11.52
C SER A 165 14.31 11.63 -11.62
N ASN A 166 13.60 11.72 -12.74
CA ASN A 166 12.52 12.68 -12.94
C ASN A 166 11.28 12.41 -12.07
N GLY A 167 11.22 11.27 -11.41
CA GLY A 167 10.15 10.87 -10.50
C GLY A 167 10.36 9.46 -9.97
N GLU A 168 9.54 9.08 -9.05
CA GLU A 168 9.54 7.76 -8.45
C GLU A 168 8.81 6.76 -9.37
N PRO A 169 9.02 5.44 -9.18
CA PRO A 169 8.57 4.43 -10.15
C PRO A 169 7.07 4.42 -10.43
N LEU A 170 6.22 4.44 -9.40
CA LEU A 170 4.77 4.42 -9.60
C LEU A 170 4.30 5.70 -10.30
N PHE A 171 4.83 6.86 -9.87
CA PHE A 171 4.50 8.13 -10.50
C PHE A 171 4.82 8.13 -12.00
N LEU A 172 6.01 7.65 -12.40
CA LEU A 172 6.42 7.61 -13.80
C LEU A 172 5.52 6.69 -14.63
N ASP A 173 5.15 5.53 -14.10
CA ASP A 173 4.27 4.59 -14.80
C ASP A 173 2.85 5.13 -14.96
N VAL A 174 2.27 5.73 -13.92
CA VAL A 174 0.93 6.34 -14.00
C VAL A 174 0.91 7.52 -14.97
N LEU A 175 1.92 8.39 -14.89
CA LEU A 175 2.04 9.53 -15.82
C LEU A 175 2.15 9.06 -17.27
N ALA A 176 2.98 8.03 -17.54
CA ALA A 176 3.13 7.45 -18.86
C ALA A 176 1.81 6.84 -19.36
N ALA A 177 1.13 6.06 -18.52
CA ALA A 177 -0.14 5.42 -18.85
C ALA A 177 -1.22 6.43 -19.22
N LEU A 178 -1.40 7.48 -18.41
CA LEU A 178 -2.37 8.55 -18.67
C LEU A 178 -2.03 9.36 -19.93
N SER A 179 -0.75 9.70 -20.11
CA SER A 179 -0.27 10.43 -21.29
C SER A 179 -0.48 9.63 -22.58
N GLU A 180 -0.18 8.34 -22.57
CA GLU A 180 -0.40 7.45 -23.71
C GLU A 180 -1.88 7.29 -24.03
N ALA A 181 -2.73 7.06 -23.02
CA ALA A 181 -4.17 6.95 -23.17
C ALA A 181 -4.78 8.22 -23.77
N HIS A 182 -4.37 9.38 -23.29
CA HIS A 182 -4.82 10.67 -23.81
C HIS A 182 -4.36 10.89 -25.24
N SER A 183 -3.09 10.65 -25.56
CA SER A 183 -2.53 10.82 -26.91
C SER A 183 -3.16 9.88 -27.95
N ARG A 184 -3.60 8.70 -27.52
CA ARG A 184 -4.33 7.73 -28.38
C ARG A 184 -5.84 7.97 -28.45
N GLY A 185 -6.37 8.94 -27.73
CA GLY A 185 -7.79 9.26 -27.68
C GLY A 185 -8.66 8.24 -26.93
N THR A 186 -8.04 7.37 -26.11
CA THR A 186 -8.76 6.44 -25.24
C THR A 186 -9.13 7.06 -23.88
N ARG A 187 -8.61 8.24 -23.58
CA ARG A 187 -8.99 9.10 -22.48
C ARG A 187 -9.17 10.54 -22.98
N ASN A 188 -10.29 11.17 -22.61
CA ASN A 188 -10.63 12.50 -23.14
C ASN A 188 -9.86 13.63 -22.46
N SER A 189 -9.58 13.49 -21.14
CA SER A 189 -8.93 14.52 -20.35
C SER A 189 -7.60 14.03 -19.77
N MET A 190 -6.60 14.92 -19.70
CA MET A 190 -5.34 14.68 -19.02
C MET A 190 -5.35 15.48 -17.71
N PRO A 191 -5.40 14.80 -16.54
CA PRO A 191 -5.33 15.50 -15.26
C PRO A 191 -3.92 16.06 -15.02
N ILE A 192 -3.80 17.03 -14.11
CA ILE A 192 -2.50 17.43 -13.56
C ILE A 192 -2.01 16.30 -12.64
N VAL A 193 -0.85 15.75 -12.91
CA VAL A 193 -0.30 14.62 -12.14
C VAL A 193 0.87 15.09 -11.30
N SER A 194 0.76 14.92 -9.99
CA SER A 194 1.79 15.24 -9.00
C SER A 194 2.40 13.99 -8.40
N GLY A 195 3.74 13.97 -8.25
CA GLY A 195 4.45 12.87 -7.58
C GLY A 195 4.73 13.18 -6.12
N GLY A 196 4.21 12.39 -5.21
CA GLY A 196 4.39 12.54 -3.77
C GLY A 196 5.25 11.45 -3.15
N ARG A 197 6.17 11.81 -2.27
CA ARG A 197 6.96 10.87 -1.47
C ARG A 197 6.53 10.91 -0.02
N TYR A 198 6.32 9.74 0.57
CA TYR A 198 5.84 9.59 1.94
C TYR A 198 6.45 8.36 2.63
N GLY A 199 6.44 8.33 3.95
CA GLY A 199 6.60 7.12 4.74
C GLY A 199 7.92 6.36 4.60
N ILE A 200 8.96 6.94 4.00
CA ILE A 200 10.26 6.29 3.81
C ILE A 200 10.87 5.95 5.17
N SER A 201 11.48 4.76 5.27
CA SER A 201 12.16 4.27 6.47
C SER A 201 11.29 4.30 7.74
N SER A 202 10.08 3.79 7.66
CA SER A 202 9.13 3.72 8.78
C SER A 202 8.56 5.07 9.26
N LYS A 203 8.74 6.14 8.51
CA LYS A 203 8.10 7.41 8.85
C LYS A 203 6.57 7.25 8.84
N GLU A 204 5.91 7.83 9.82
CA GLU A 204 4.46 7.77 9.98
C GLU A 204 3.72 8.36 8.78
N PHE A 205 2.51 7.84 8.51
CA PHE A 205 1.60 8.38 7.52
C PHE A 205 0.19 8.42 8.09
N THR A 206 -0.30 9.61 8.39
CA THR A 206 -1.52 9.85 9.18
C THR A 206 -2.64 10.47 8.35
N PRO A 207 -3.89 10.43 8.83
CA PRO A 207 -5.00 11.16 8.21
C PRO A 207 -4.75 12.65 7.99
N GLY A 208 -4.06 13.32 8.92
CA GLY A 208 -3.68 14.72 8.75
C GLY A 208 -2.73 14.95 7.57
N MET A 209 -1.82 14.00 7.32
CA MET A 209 -0.94 14.07 6.14
C MET A 209 -1.73 13.86 4.85
N VAL A 210 -2.71 12.96 4.84
CA VAL A 210 -3.62 12.79 3.69
C VAL A 210 -4.42 14.06 3.45
N ALA A 211 -4.92 14.72 4.51
CA ALA A 211 -5.60 16.01 4.41
C ALA A 211 -4.71 17.09 3.79
N GLY A 212 -3.42 17.12 4.15
CA GLY A 212 -2.44 18.03 3.52
C GLY A 212 -2.24 17.74 2.03
N ILE A 213 -2.26 16.47 1.62
CA ILE A 213 -2.21 16.11 0.19
C ILE A 213 -3.50 16.54 -0.53
N VAL A 214 -4.67 16.32 0.07
CA VAL A 214 -5.94 16.76 -0.51
C VAL A 214 -5.94 18.28 -0.71
N ALA A 215 -5.54 19.05 0.29
CA ALA A 215 -5.45 20.51 0.19
C ALA A 215 -4.50 20.96 -0.94
N GLU A 216 -3.41 20.26 -1.19
CA GLU A 216 -2.52 20.52 -2.33
C GLU A 216 -3.19 20.22 -3.67
N LEU A 217 -3.94 19.11 -3.76
CA LEU A 217 -4.66 18.73 -4.99
C LEU A 217 -5.81 19.68 -5.36
N GLU A 218 -6.43 20.32 -4.37
CA GLU A 218 -7.52 21.29 -4.57
C GLU A 218 -7.01 22.62 -5.14
N LEU A 219 -5.70 22.88 -5.13
CA LEU A 219 -5.13 24.08 -5.73
C LEU A 219 -5.32 24.11 -7.26
N GLU A 220 -5.40 25.29 -7.82
CA GLU A 220 -5.46 25.48 -9.28
C GLU A 220 -4.17 24.97 -9.96
N SER A 221 -3.04 25.08 -9.29
CA SER A 221 -1.73 24.65 -9.77
C SER A 221 -0.98 23.91 -8.66
N PRO A 222 -1.28 22.63 -8.43
CA PRO A 222 -0.58 21.82 -7.44
C PRO A 222 0.88 21.62 -7.83
N ARG A 223 1.74 21.44 -6.83
CA ARG A 223 3.18 21.19 -7.03
C ARG A 223 3.40 19.93 -7.87
N PRO A 224 4.29 19.95 -8.85
CA PRO A 224 4.58 18.75 -9.66
C PRO A 224 5.25 17.64 -8.84
N ARG A 225 5.94 18.01 -7.77
CA ARG A 225 6.60 17.09 -6.81
C ARG A 225 6.47 17.65 -5.41
N PHE A 226 6.21 16.74 -4.46
CA PHE A 226 6.17 17.08 -3.05
C PHE A 226 6.67 15.92 -2.17
N THR A 227 6.94 16.24 -0.92
CA THR A 227 7.07 15.27 0.17
C THR A 227 6.00 15.56 1.22
N ILE A 228 5.71 14.59 2.08
CA ILE A 228 4.85 14.79 3.25
C ILE A 228 5.47 14.11 4.47
N GLY A 229 5.38 14.77 5.64
CA GLY A 229 5.88 14.25 6.88
C GLY A 229 7.36 14.52 7.15
N ILE A 230 7.97 15.50 6.49
CA ILE A 230 9.32 16.01 6.78
C ILE A 230 9.21 17.35 7.46
N ASP A 231 9.81 17.48 8.67
CA ASP A 231 9.76 18.72 9.47
C ASP A 231 10.94 19.64 9.15
N ASP A 232 12.13 19.08 8.94
CA ASP A 232 13.39 19.77 8.59
C ASP A 232 13.66 19.70 7.08
N ASP A 233 12.71 20.17 6.28
CA ASP A 233 12.74 20.05 4.83
C ASP A 233 13.75 21.00 4.19
N VAL A 234 14.91 20.47 3.80
CA VAL A 234 15.98 21.20 3.12
C VAL A 234 15.60 21.61 1.69
N THR A 235 14.69 20.88 1.06
CA THR A 235 14.30 21.10 -0.34
C THR A 235 13.10 22.03 -0.50
N GLY A 236 12.40 22.34 0.58
CA GLY A 236 11.24 23.24 0.59
C GLY A 236 10.01 22.71 -0.14
N ILE A 237 9.89 21.41 -0.30
CA ILE A 237 8.77 20.75 -1.03
C ILE A 237 7.84 19.94 -0.13
N SER A 238 8.11 19.87 1.18
CA SER A 238 7.22 19.18 2.11
C SER A 238 5.92 19.97 2.28
N LEU A 239 4.80 19.26 2.17
CA LEU A 239 3.49 19.87 2.35
C LEU A 239 3.24 20.16 3.82
N PRO A 240 2.60 21.29 4.16
CA PRO A 240 2.08 21.50 5.50
C PRO A 240 0.93 20.53 5.78
N TRP A 241 0.80 20.13 7.03
CA TRP A 241 -0.31 19.31 7.51
C TRP A 241 -0.56 19.53 8.99
N GLU A 242 -1.80 19.28 9.41
CA GLU A 242 -2.21 19.38 10.81
C GLU A 242 -2.74 18.01 11.29
N PRO A 243 -2.60 17.67 12.58
CA PRO A 243 -3.18 16.46 13.11
C PRO A 243 -4.69 16.39 12.87
N LEU A 244 -5.16 15.25 12.39
CA LEU A 244 -6.57 14.98 12.14
C LEU A 244 -6.95 13.65 12.80
N ASP A 245 -7.87 13.70 13.77
CA ASP A 245 -8.42 12.52 14.42
C ASP A 245 -9.77 12.17 13.76
N ILE A 246 -9.82 11.01 13.11
CA ILE A 246 -11.01 10.48 12.43
C ILE A 246 -11.42 9.11 12.98
N GLU A 247 -10.77 8.65 14.05
CA GLU A 247 -11.07 7.35 14.64
C GLU A 247 -12.47 7.32 15.29
N ASP A 248 -13.10 6.15 15.29
CA ASP A 248 -14.38 5.96 15.95
C ASP A 248 -14.27 6.30 17.46
N PRO A 249 -15.13 7.21 17.97
CA PRO A 249 -15.06 7.65 19.37
C PRO A 249 -15.33 6.53 20.40
N THR A 250 -15.87 5.39 19.96
CA THR A 250 -16.04 4.22 20.83
C THR A 250 -14.78 3.37 20.97
N THR A 251 -13.75 3.66 20.18
CA THR A 251 -12.46 2.99 20.27
C THR A 251 -11.65 3.51 21.46
N ILE A 252 -11.31 2.63 22.38
CA ILE A 252 -10.39 2.91 23.47
C ILE A 252 -8.97 2.89 22.92
N ARG A 253 -8.23 3.97 23.11
CA ARG A 253 -6.86 4.14 22.64
C ARG A 253 -5.91 4.29 23.81
N ALA A 254 -4.81 3.55 23.81
CA ALA A 254 -3.81 3.60 24.87
C ALA A 254 -2.39 3.56 24.29
N VAL A 255 -1.50 4.32 24.89
CA VAL A 255 -0.06 4.31 24.57
C VAL A 255 0.73 3.95 25.81
N PHE A 256 1.58 2.93 25.68
CA PHE A 256 2.45 2.46 26.76
C PHE A 256 3.91 2.66 26.38
N TYR A 257 4.65 3.26 27.27
CA TYR A 257 6.10 3.42 27.15
C TYR A 257 6.80 2.39 28.02
N GLY A 258 7.78 1.71 27.45
CA GLY A 258 8.61 0.72 28.14
C GLY A 258 10.08 0.90 27.82
N MET A 259 10.91 0.25 28.62
CA MET A 259 12.34 0.10 28.38
C MET A 259 12.60 -1.25 27.74
N GLY A 260 13.56 -1.34 26.84
CA GLY A 260 13.93 -2.60 26.22
C GLY A 260 14.20 -3.69 27.27
N SER A 261 13.53 -4.84 27.12
CA SER A 261 13.61 -6.01 28.01
C SER A 261 12.94 -5.86 29.39
N ASP A 262 12.08 -4.87 29.61
CA ASP A 262 11.34 -4.69 30.86
C ASP A 262 10.05 -5.52 30.96
N GLY A 263 9.66 -6.21 29.87
CA GLY A 263 8.43 -7.02 29.80
C GLY A 263 7.18 -6.27 29.34
N THR A 264 7.20 -4.94 29.21
CA THR A 264 6.04 -4.12 28.80
C THR A 264 5.45 -4.55 27.46
N VAL A 265 6.28 -4.82 26.47
CA VAL A 265 5.81 -5.28 25.14
C VAL A 265 5.13 -6.64 25.24
N GLY A 266 5.69 -7.57 26.03
CA GLY A 266 5.09 -8.88 26.28
C GLY A 266 3.73 -8.78 26.98
N ALA A 267 3.61 -7.93 27.99
CA ALA A 267 2.36 -7.66 28.70
C ALA A 267 1.30 -7.08 27.74
N ASN A 268 1.66 -6.09 26.94
CA ASN A 268 0.76 -5.47 25.97
C ASN A 268 0.30 -6.44 24.88
N LYS A 269 1.19 -7.32 24.36
CA LYS A 269 0.81 -8.40 23.43
C LYS A 269 -0.20 -9.36 24.06
N ASN A 270 -0.02 -9.72 25.33
CA ASN A 270 -0.96 -10.57 26.04
C ASN A 270 -2.30 -9.86 26.28
N THR A 271 -2.31 -8.57 26.59
CA THR A 271 -3.54 -7.78 26.71
C THR A 271 -4.36 -7.81 25.44
N ILE A 272 -3.72 -7.62 24.27
CA ILE A 272 -4.41 -7.70 22.96
C ILE A 272 -5.01 -9.09 22.74
N LYS A 273 -4.27 -10.16 23.05
CA LYS A 273 -4.76 -11.53 22.90
C LYS A 273 -5.93 -11.83 23.82
N ILE A 274 -5.88 -11.38 25.08
CA ILE A 274 -6.92 -11.60 26.09
C ILE A 274 -8.20 -10.84 25.70
N LEU A 275 -8.10 -9.56 25.41
CA LEU A 275 -9.27 -8.75 25.03
C LEU A 275 -9.83 -9.12 23.66
N GLY A 276 -8.95 -9.39 22.69
CA GLY A 276 -9.36 -9.84 21.35
C GLY A 276 -9.87 -11.28 21.28
N SER A 277 -9.86 -12.04 22.41
CA SER A 277 -10.54 -13.35 22.48
C SER A 277 -12.04 -13.22 22.72
N ASP A 278 -12.53 -12.06 23.15
CA ASP A 278 -13.96 -11.75 23.20
C ASP A 278 -14.47 -11.47 21.77
N PRO A 279 -15.45 -12.22 21.26
CA PRO A 279 -15.98 -12.02 19.90
C PRO A 279 -16.64 -10.65 19.67
N ASN A 280 -16.93 -9.90 20.73
CA ASN A 280 -17.49 -8.55 20.65
C ASN A 280 -16.43 -7.44 20.76
N THR A 281 -15.15 -7.81 20.83
CA THR A 281 -14.05 -6.85 21.00
C THR A 281 -13.00 -7.03 19.93
N TYR A 282 -12.85 -6.02 19.10
CA TYR A 282 -11.71 -5.93 18.18
C TYR A 282 -10.52 -5.33 18.90
N ALA A 283 -9.35 -5.88 18.67
CA ALA A 283 -8.12 -5.47 19.34
C ALA A 283 -6.98 -5.33 18.33
N GLN A 284 -6.28 -4.21 18.39
CA GLN A 284 -5.09 -3.94 17.58
C GLN A 284 -3.94 -3.50 18.46
N GLY A 285 -2.73 -3.92 18.16
CA GLY A 285 -1.51 -3.42 18.79
C GLY A 285 -0.44 -3.12 17.78
N TYR A 286 0.18 -1.97 17.98
CA TYR A 286 1.29 -1.50 17.18
C TYR A 286 2.51 -1.29 18.08
N PHE A 287 3.66 -1.87 17.71
CA PHE A 287 4.86 -1.86 18.55
C PHE A 287 6.00 -1.16 17.81
N VAL A 288 6.46 -0.06 18.38
CA VAL A 288 7.60 0.71 17.88
C VAL A 288 8.82 0.44 18.74
N TYR A 289 9.90 0.04 18.12
CA TYR A 289 11.18 -0.28 18.77
C TYR A 289 12.25 0.71 18.33
N ASP A 290 13.06 1.14 19.30
CA ASP A 290 14.31 1.84 18.99
C ASP A 290 15.34 0.83 18.43
N SER A 291 16.27 1.29 17.64
CA SER A 291 17.36 0.48 17.08
C SER A 291 18.39 -0.02 18.11
N LYS A 292 18.42 0.56 19.30
CA LYS A 292 19.31 0.15 20.41
C LYS A 292 18.74 -1.06 21.13
N LYS A 293 19.57 -2.04 21.48
CA LYS A 293 19.12 -3.28 22.12
C LYS A 293 18.86 -3.14 23.63
N SER A 294 19.65 -2.38 24.34
CA SER A 294 19.57 -2.28 25.80
C SER A 294 19.25 -0.86 26.23
N GLY A 295 18.27 -0.70 27.12
CA GLY A 295 17.80 0.60 27.58
C GLY A 295 17.10 1.44 26.51
N SER A 296 16.73 0.82 25.38
CA SER A 296 15.98 1.46 24.32
C SER A 296 14.53 1.70 24.71
N LYS A 297 13.96 2.80 24.27
CA LYS A 297 12.54 3.09 24.41
C LYS A 297 11.71 2.18 23.51
N THR A 298 10.69 1.54 24.07
CA THR A 298 9.64 0.86 23.29
C THR A 298 8.33 1.60 23.49
N THR A 299 7.54 1.70 22.42
CA THR A 299 6.21 2.33 22.48
C THR A 299 5.20 1.34 21.92
N SER A 300 4.18 1.05 22.71
CA SER A 300 3.07 0.19 22.30
C SER A 300 1.81 1.04 22.16
N HIS A 301 1.22 1.03 20.96
CA HIS A 301 -0.04 1.70 20.66
C HIS A 301 -1.13 0.65 20.60
N LEU A 302 -2.11 0.72 21.48
CA LEU A 302 -3.19 -0.26 21.58
C LEU A 302 -4.52 0.39 21.26
N ARG A 303 -5.37 -0.36 20.57
CA ARG A 303 -6.76 0.00 20.29
C ARG A 303 -7.68 -1.15 20.63
N PHE A 304 -8.82 -0.83 21.23
CA PHE A 304 -9.87 -1.78 21.56
C PHE A 304 -11.24 -1.15 21.25
N GLY A 305 -12.13 -1.89 20.63
CA GLY A 305 -13.45 -1.36 20.31
C GLY A 305 -14.45 -2.41 19.87
N PRO A 306 -15.74 -2.04 19.78
CA PRO A 306 -16.81 -2.93 19.35
C PRO A 306 -16.89 -3.10 17.83
N LYS A 307 -16.08 -2.37 17.07
CA LYS A 307 -16.02 -2.41 15.62
C LYS A 307 -14.62 -2.78 15.12
N PRO A 308 -14.47 -3.29 13.89
CA PRO A 308 -13.16 -3.51 13.28
C PRO A 308 -12.28 -2.27 13.35
N ILE A 309 -11.00 -2.47 13.64
CA ILE A 309 -10.02 -1.39 13.76
C ILE A 309 -9.21 -1.35 12.47
N GLU A 310 -9.45 -0.31 11.67
CA GLU A 310 -8.88 -0.15 10.34
C GLU A 310 -7.77 0.91 10.28
N ALA A 311 -7.30 1.40 11.43
CA ALA A 311 -6.28 2.44 11.53
C ALA A 311 -4.86 1.86 11.40
N PRO A 312 -4.17 1.98 10.24
CA PRO A 312 -2.80 1.51 10.05
C PRO A 312 -1.75 2.54 10.47
N TYR A 313 -2.13 3.50 11.29
CA TYR A 313 -1.28 4.56 11.84
C TYR A 313 -1.24 4.48 13.36
N LEU A 314 -0.24 5.12 13.96
CA LEU A 314 -0.07 5.13 15.41
C LEU A 314 -1.22 5.90 16.09
N VAL A 315 -1.51 5.52 17.33
CA VAL A 315 -2.43 6.31 18.16
C VAL A 315 -1.85 7.71 18.31
N LEU A 316 -2.63 8.72 17.91
CA LEU A 316 -2.24 10.11 18.10
C LEU A 316 -2.08 10.38 19.61
N SER A 317 -0.93 10.93 19.99
CA SER A 317 -0.72 11.29 21.39
C SER A 317 -1.63 12.47 21.75
N LEU A 318 -2.58 12.24 22.63
CA LEU A 318 -3.47 13.28 23.18
C LEU A 318 -2.81 14.05 24.35
N ILE A 319 -1.53 13.80 24.61
CA ILE A 319 -0.76 14.53 25.63
C ILE A 319 -0.03 15.66 24.91
N HIS A 320 -0.61 16.83 24.99
CA HIS A 320 0.04 18.09 24.72
C HIS A 320 0.55 18.67 26.03
#